data_0c44fe6fd769fe8215e13a641731b3d8
#
_entry.id   0c44fe6fd769fe8215e13a641731b3d8
#
_cell.length_a   1.000
_cell.length_b   1.000
_cell.length_c   1.000
_cell.angle_alpha   90.00
_cell.angle_beta   90.00
_cell.angle_gamma   90.00
#
_symmetry.space_group_name_H-M   'P 1'
#
loop_
_entity.id
_entity.type
_entity.pdbx_description
1 polymer ?
#
loop_
_entity_poly.entity_id
_entity_poly.type
_entity_poly.pdbx_seq_one_letter_code
_entity_poly.pdbx_strand_id
1 'polypeptide(L)'
;MYPDAVVLTNKKAQAMLVDHMPVDPARIRLVEDNETVSLGGRTLQFMHMPWVHWPETMVTWLAEDKILFSCDFMGSHVATSDLFVKDKGVVFEAAKRYYAEIMMPFRKLIKNHLKRLDELDIELIAPSHGPIYDEPEWIMNAYKQWTDDVPKNEVVIPYISMHGSTQRMVEYLVGSLAARNVRVHPFDLAVTDIGKLATALVDAATIVIGTPTVHAGPHPNVFYATHLANALRPKLRFASVIGSYGWGTQAVERIASLIPNLKVELLNPVMIKGIPTKNDYQALDNLAQAIADKHKTFLKD
;
A
#
# COMPACT_ATOMS: atom_id res chain seq x y z
N MET A 1 11.01 -35.75 8.91
CA MET A 1 12.37 -35.23 8.82
C MET A 1 12.93 -34.96 10.22
N TYR A 2 12.20 -34.28 11.11
CA TYR A 2 12.53 -34.09 12.52
C TYR A 2 11.33 -34.51 13.40
N PRO A 3 11.17 -35.83 13.72
CA PRO A 3 9.97 -36.33 14.38
C PRO A 3 9.77 -35.77 15.79
N ASP A 4 10.86 -35.39 16.46
CA ASP A 4 10.83 -34.87 17.84
C ASP A 4 10.84 -33.34 17.91
N ALA A 5 10.79 -32.63 16.78
CA ALA A 5 10.78 -31.16 16.77
C ALA A 5 9.49 -30.61 17.37
N VAL A 6 9.62 -29.61 18.23
CA VAL A 6 8.51 -28.86 18.83
C VAL A 6 8.31 -27.54 18.08
N VAL A 7 7.06 -27.23 17.80
CA VAL A 7 6.68 -25.94 17.16
C VAL A 7 6.47 -24.91 18.25
N LEU A 8 7.27 -23.86 18.27
CA LEU A 8 7.06 -22.70 19.17
C LEU A 8 6.22 -21.66 18.44
N THR A 9 5.04 -21.35 18.98
CA THR A 9 4.12 -20.41 18.34
C THR A 9 3.15 -19.80 19.35
N ASN A 10 2.37 -18.79 18.93
CA ASN A 10 1.33 -18.21 19.78
C ASN A 10 0.00 -18.96 19.66
N LYS A 11 -0.91 -18.68 20.59
CA LYS A 11 -2.21 -19.36 20.69
C LYS A 11 -3.04 -19.24 19.39
N LYS A 12 -2.95 -18.12 18.69
CA LYS A 12 -3.71 -17.89 17.47
C LYS A 12 -3.18 -18.72 16.30
N ALA A 13 -1.86 -18.78 16.15
CA ALA A 13 -1.20 -19.63 15.18
C ALA A 13 -1.42 -21.11 15.46
N GLN A 14 -1.46 -21.54 16.73
CA GLN A 14 -1.79 -22.93 17.09
C GLN A 14 -3.13 -23.36 16.47
N ALA A 15 -4.19 -22.55 16.64
CA ALA A 15 -5.50 -22.86 16.09
C ALA A 15 -5.45 -22.99 14.56
N MET A 16 -4.76 -22.06 13.90
CA MET A 16 -4.63 -22.06 12.42
C MET A 16 -3.80 -23.24 11.92
N LEU A 17 -2.74 -23.61 12.61
CA LEU A 17 -1.90 -24.77 12.27
C LEU A 17 -2.69 -26.08 12.36
N VAL A 18 -3.51 -26.23 13.39
CA VAL A 18 -4.36 -27.42 13.56
C VAL A 18 -5.45 -27.48 12.49
N ASP A 19 -6.04 -26.33 12.12
CA ASP A 19 -7.12 -26.27 11.13
C ASP A 19 -6.63 -26.44 9.70
N HIS A 20 -5.43 -25.93 9.36
CA HIS A 20 -4.94 -25.86 7.99
C HIS A 20 -3.81 -26.83 7.67
N MET A 21 -3.14 -27.37 8.68
CA MET A 21 -2.01 -28.29 8.54
C MET A 21 -2.17 -29.49 9.48
N PRO A 22 -1.72 -30.70 9.08
CA PRO A 22 -1.82 -31.88 9.95
C PRO A 22 -0.73 -31.86 11.04
N VAL A 23 -0.68 -30.80 11.86
CA VAL A 23 0.24 -30.68 12.98
C VAL A 23 -0.42 -31.24 14.22
N ASP A 24 0.24 -32.21 14.88
CA ASP A 24 -0.21 -32.74 16.15
C ASP A 24 -0.14 -31.63 17.24
N PRO A 25 -1.25 -31.28 17.89
CA PRO A 25 -1.28 -30.27 18.94
C PRO A 25 -0.30 -30.58 20.10
N ALA A 26 0.01 -31.85 20.37
CA ALA A 26 0.98 -32.24 21.39
C ALA A 26 2.42 -31.80 21.08
N ARG A 27 2.70 -31.47 19.84
CA ARG A 27 3.98 -30.96 19.38
C ARG A 27 4.08 -29.42 19.39
N ILE A 28 3.03 -28.74 19.83
CA ILE A 28 2.99 -27.28 19.86
C ILE A 28 3.20 -26.79 21.29
N ARG A 29 4.24 -25.99 21.49
CA ARG A 29 4.48 -25.21 22.70
C ARG A 29 4.08 -23.77 22.44
N LEU A 30 3.19 -23.23 23.24
CA LEU A 30 2.83 -21.81 23.19
C LEU A 30 3.93 -20.96 23.80
N VAL A 31 4.16 -19.81 23.17
CA VAL A 31 5.05 -18.76 23.67
C VAL A 31 4.27 -17.45 23.78
N GLU A 32 4.54 -16.73 24.86
CA GLU A 32 3.93 -15.43 25.12
C GLU A 32 4.71 -14.28 24.45
N ASP A 33 4.09 -13.09 24.40
CA ASP A 33 4.77 -11.90 23.87
C ASP A 33 5.99 -11.54 24.74
N ASN A 34 7.15 -11.37 24.12
CA ASN A 34 8.46 -11.16 24.74
C ASN A 34 9.01 -12.36 25.55
N GLU A 35 8.39 -13.53 25.45
CA GLU A 35 8.98 -14.73 26.04
C GLU A 35 10.33 -15.06 25.40
N THR A 36 11.25 -15.56 26.22
CA THR A 36 12.58 -15.98 25.75
C THR A 36 12.79 -17.50 25.92
N VAL A 37 13.52 -18.09 24.97
CA VAL A 37 13.93 -19.49 25.01
C VAL A 37 15.43 -19.57 24.77
N SER A 38 16.14 -20.16 25.76
CA SER A 38 17.57 -20.42 25.63
C SER A 38 17.84 -21.63 24.75
N LEU A 39 18.81 -21.51 23.84
CA LEU A 39 19.36 -22.58 23.02
C LEU A 39 20.76 -23.03 23.54
N GLY A 40 21.13 -22.66 24.76
CA GLY A 40 22.45 -22.87 25.33
C GLY A 40 23.34 -21.63 25.19
N GLY A 41 23.96 -21.41 24.05
CA GLY A 41 24.79 -20.22 23.79
C GLY A 41 24.08 -19.04 23.13
N ARG A 42 22.79 -19.16 22.86
CA ARG A 42 21.93 -18.17 22.17
C ARG A 42 20.54 -18.12 22.78
N THR A 43 19.89 -16.98 22.66
CA THR A 43 18.56 -16.72 23.21
C THR A 43 17.62 -16.24 22.11
N LEU A 44 16.51 -16.93 21.92
CA LEU A 44 15.40 -16.49 21.08
C LEU A 44 14.41 -15.70 21.91
N GLN A 45 14.05 -14.49 21.49
CA GLN A 45 12.94 -13.73 22.04
C GLN A 45 11.81 -13.66 21.00
N PHE A 46 10.60 -13.99 21.42
CA PHE A 46 9.41 -13.97 20.55
C PHE A 46 8.62 -12.70 20.77
N MET A 47 8.35 -11.96 19.70
CA MET A 47 7.59 -10.72 19.77
C MET A 47 6.34 -10.85 18.89
N HIS A 48 5.16 -10.75 19.51
CA HIS A 48 3.91 -10.81 18.76
C HIS A 48 3.70 -9.50 18.01
N MET A 49 3.55 -9.60 16.68
CA MET A 49 3.31 -8.47 15.77
C MET A 49 2.11 -8.74 14.87
N PRO A 50 0.90 -8.82 15.47
CA PRO A 50 -0.30 -9.19 14.73
C PRO A 50 -0.57 -8.21 13.59
N TRP A 51 -1.12 -8.76 12.47
CA TRP A 51 -1.52 -8.03 11.28
C TRP A 51 -0.37 -7.46 10.44
N VAL A 52 0.79 -8.14 10.48
CA VAL A 52 1.87 -7.93 9.51
C VAL A 52 2.26 -9.25 8.80
N HIS A 53 1.42 -9.90 7.92
CA HIS A 53 0.08 -9.30 7.68
C HIS A 53 -1.05 -10.16 8.28
N TRP A 54 -0.76 -11.31 8.84
CA TRP A 54 -1.72 -12.22 9.46
C TRP A 54 -1.91 -11.93 10.96
N PRO A 55 -3.08 -12.30 11.52
CA PRO A 55 -3.41 -11.95 12.91
C PRO A 55 -2.53 -12.62 13.96
N GLU A 56 -1.82 -13.69 13.61
CA GLU A 56 -0.92 -14.45 14.48
C GLU A 56 0.56 -14.13 14.25
N THR A 57 0.90 -13.21 13.34
CA THR A 57 2.30 -12.93 12.99
C THR A 57 3.14 -12.66 14.24
N MET A 58 4.28 -13.32 14.27
CA MET A 58 5.28 -13.24 15.32
C MET A 58 6.66 -13.12 14.67
N VAL A 59 7.49 -12.24 15.19
CA VAL A 59 8.92 -12.14 14.83
C VAL A 59 9.77 -12.77 15.92
N THR A 60 10.95 -13.22 15.54
CA THR A 60 11.90 -13.83 16.48
C THR A 60 13.21 -13.05 16.46
N TRP A 61 13.61 -12.57 17.62
CA TRP A 61 14.86 -11.86 17.84
C TRP A 61 15.92 -12.80 18.40
N LEU A 62 17.06 -12.91 17.73
CA LEU A 62 18.25 -13.63 18.18
C LEU A 62 19.27 -12.61 18.69
N ALA A 63 19.28 -12.42 20.00
CA ALA A 63 19.93 -11.26 20.64
C ALA A 63 21.46 -11.26 20.46
N GLU A 64 22.12 -12.41 20.62
CA GLU A 64 23.58 -12.51 20.59
C GLU A 64 24.17 -12.27 19.19
N ASP A 65 23.42 -12.66 18.15
CA ASP A 65 23.82 -12.47 16.75
C ASP A 65 23.16 -11.25 16.12
N LYS A 66 22.30 -10.51 16.86
CA LYS A 66 21.57 -9.32 16.41
C LYS A 66 20.77 -9.54 15.11
N ILE A 67 20.12 -10.70 15.01
CA ILE A 67 19.33 -11.10 13.85
C ILE A 67 17.85 -11.05 14.19
N LEU A 68 17.08 -10.31 13.40
CA LEU A 68 15.63 -10.31 13.43
C LEU A 68 15.08 -11.23 12.33
N PHE A 69 14.46 -12.34 12.70
CA PHE A 69 13.64 -13.14 11.79
C PHE A 69 12.25 -12.52 11.76
N SER A 70 11.97 -11.75 10.72
CA SER A 70 10.81 -10.86 10.69
C SER A 70 9.54 -11.48 10.11
N CYS A 71 9.54 -12.79 9.78
CA CYS A 71 8.43 -13.42 9.08
C CYS A 71 8.15 -12.65 7.76
N ASP A 72 6.90 -12.34 7.48
CA ASP A 72 6.49 -11.57 6.30
C ASP A 72 6.77 -10.06 6.43
N PHE A 73 6.99 -9.59 7.64
CA PHE A 73 7.29 -8.18 7.88
C PHE A 73 8.61 -7.78 7.21
N MET A 74 8.60 -6.70 6.46
CA MET A 74 9.71 -6.22 5.63
C MET A 74 10.11 -7.15 4.46
N GLY A 75 9.26 -8.12 4.12
CA GLY A 75 9.48 -9.00 2.98
C GLY A 75 9.41 -8.25 1.64
N SER A 76 9.93 -8.93 0.61
CA SER A 76 9.82 -8.49 -0.79
C SER A 76 9.64 -9.70 -1.70
N HIS A 77 8.75 -9.59 -2.70
CA HIS A 77 8.54 -10.69 -3.67
C HIS A 77 9.62 -10.63 -4.77
N VAL A 78 10.85 -10.96 -4.39
CA VAL A 78 11.99 -11.08 -5.32
C VAL A 78 12.51 -12.50 -5.29
N ALA A 79 12.61 -13.13 -6.45
CA ALA A 79 13.33 -14.37 -6.63
C ALA A 79 14.78 -14.06 -7.03
N THR A 80 15.72 -14.42 -6.18
CA THR A 80 17.16 -14.23 -6.40
C THR A 80 17.94 -15.39 -5.80
N SER A 81 19.14 -15.66 -6.34
CA SER A 81 20.12 -16.57 -5.73
C SER A 81 21.00 -15.87 -4.69
N ASP A 82 20.94 -14.55 -4.59
CA ASP A 82 21.70 -13.78 -3.61
C ASP A 82 21.06 -13.92 -2.22
N LEU A 83 21.87 -14.22 -1.23
CA LEU A 83 21.41 -14.31 0.16
C LEU A 83 21.10 -12.93 0.75
N PHE A 84 21.91 -11.94 0.41
CA PHE A 84 21.77 -10.56 0.86
C PHE A 84 21.31 -9.63 -0.27
N VAL A 85 20.79 -8.46 0.09
CA VAL A 85 20.40 -7.42 -0.87
C VAL A 85 21.60 -6.97 -1.70
N LYS A 86 21.54 -7.16 -3.03
CA LYS A 86 22.53 -6.68 -3.99
C LYS A 86 22.01 -5.47 -4.77
N ASP A 87 20.84 -5.57 -5.35
CA ASP A 87 20.20 -4.49 -6.07
C ASP A 87 19.12 -3.83 -5.19
N LYS A 88 19.52 -2.75 -4.52
CA LYS A 88 18.61 -1.98 -3.66
C LYS A 88 17.40 -1.41 -4.42
N GLY A 89 17.55 -1.07 -5.71
CA GLY A 89 16.47 -0.53 -6.52
C GLY A 89 15.36 -1.56 -6.74
N VAL A 90 15.74 -2.75 -7.21
CA VAL A 90 14.82 -3.86 -7.45
C VAL A 90 14.13 -4.30 -6.15
N VAL A 91 14.91 -4.48 -5.07
CA VAL A 91 14.36 -4.91 -3.78
C VAL A 91 13.44 -3.85 -3.18
N PHE A 92 13.78 -2.55 -3.31
CA PHE A 92 12.93 -1.45 -2.82
C PHE A 92 11.58 -1.41 -3.52
N GLU A 93 11.55 -1.52 -4.84
CA GLU A 93 10.31 -1.54 -5.61
C GLU A 93 9.44 -2.75 -5.24
N ALA A 94 10.05 -3.93 -5.12
CA ALA A 94 9.34 -5.15 -4.75
C ALA A 94 8.83 -5.11 -3.31
N ALA A 95 9.61 -4.60 -2.36
CA ALA A 95 9.19 -4.43 -0.96
C ALA A 95 8.07 -3.38 -0.84
N LYS A 96 8.16 -2.26 -1.58
CA LYS A 96 7.11 -1.25 -1.61
C LYS A 96 5.82 -1.79 -2.21
N ARG A 97 5.92 -2.59 -3.28
CA ARG A 97 4.77 -3.26 -3.88
C ARG A 97 4.14 -4.26 -2.90
N TYR A 98 4.95 -5.08 -2.24
CA TYR A 98 4.49 -6.01 -1.21
C TYR A 98 3.76 -5.29 -0.07
N TYR A 99 4.35 -4.19 0.44
CA TYR A 99 3.70 -3.33 1.42
C TYR A 99 2.37 -2.78 0.90
N ALA A 100 2.33 -2.25 -0.31
CA ALA A 100 1.15 -1.62 -0.90
C ALA A 100 -0.03 -2.59 -1.05
N GLU A 101 0.26 -3.79 -1.58
CA GLU A 101 -0.77 -4.78 -1.89
C GLU A 101 -1.29 -5.51 -0.64
N ILE A 102 -0.46 -5.69 0.38
CA ILE A 102 -0.73 -6.60 1.50
C ILE A 102 -0.74 -5.89 2.85
N MET A 103 0.25 -5.03 3.13
CA MET A 103 0.48 -4.45 4.45
C MET A 103 -0.22 -3.10 4.68
N MET A 104 -0.49 -2.32 3.63
CA MET A 104 -0.96 -0.93 3.72
C MET A 104 -2.26 -0.76 4.53
N PRO A 105 -3.26 -1.67 4.51
CA PRO A 105 -4.44 -1.56 5.36
C PRO A 105 -4.14 -1.54 6.87
N PHE A 106 -3.01 -2.11 7.27
CA PHE A 106 -2.56 -2.23 8.66
C PHE A 106 -1.56 -1.15 9.07
N ARG A 107 -1.39 -0.10 8.27
CA ARG A 107 -0.41 1.00 8.43
C ARG A 107 -0.23 1.48 9.87
N LYS A 108 -1.32 1.67 10.62
CA LYS A 108 -1.27 2.16 12.01
C LYS A 108 -0.65 1.14 12.98
N LEU A 109 -0.93 -0.14 12.77
CA LEU A 109 -0.35 -1.21 13.58
C LEU A 109 1.13 -1.36 13.26
N ILE A 110 1.50 -1.33 11.99
CA ILE A 110 2.89 -1.38 11.54
C ILE A 110 3.72 -0.26 12.17
N LYS A 111 3.18 0.97 12.23
CA LYS A 111 3.84 2.11 12.89
C LYS A 111 4.15 1.84 14.37
N ASN A 112 3.29 1.11 15.07
CA ASN A 112 3.53 0.71 16.46
C ASN A 112 4.54 -0.44 16.56
N HIS A 113 4.51 -1.39 15.63
CA HIS A 113 5.49 -2.49 15.59
C HIS A 113 6.91 -1.95 15.31
N LEU A 114 7.06 -0.99 14.39
CA LEU A 114 8.34 -0.34 14.12
C LEU A 114 8.95 0.29 15.38
N LYS A 115 8.15 0.94 16.23
CA LYS A 115 8.65 1.51 17.50
C LYS A 115 9.24 0.45 18.43
N ARG A 116 8.64 -0.75 18.47
CA ARG A 116 9.19 -1.86 19.27
C ARG A 116 10.51 -2.37 18.69
N LEU A 117 10.64 -2.39 17.37
CA LEU A 117 11.89 -2.78 16.70
C LEU A 117 13.00 -1.74 16.84
N ASP A 118 12.66 -0.45 16.96
CA ASP A 118 13.63 0.63 17.19
C ASP A 118 14.36 0.50 18.54
N GLU A 119 13.83 -0.30 19.48
CA GLU A 119 14.46 -0.57 20.78
C GLU A 119 15.55 -1.68 20.70
N LEU A 120 15.65 -2.37 19.55
CA LEU A 120 16.59 -3.47 19.33
C LEU A 120 17.82 -2.98 18.55
N ASP A 121 18.99 -3.52 18.86
CA ASP A 121 20.23 -3.30 18.12
C ASP A 121 20.36 -4.31 16.97
N ILE A 122 19.55 -4.10 15.91
CA ILE A 122 19.43 -5.04 14.79
C ILE A 122 20.57 -4.82 13.80
N GLU A 123 21.33 -5.88 13.48
CA GLU A 123 22.36 -5.88 12.43
C GLU A 123 21.89 -6.61 11.16
N LEU A 124 20.97 -7.58 11.29
CA LEU A 124 20.40 -8.31 10.15
C LEU A 124 18.89 -8.44 10.28
N ILE A 125 18.16 -8.27 9.18
CA ILE A 125 16.74 -8.64 9.08
C ILE A 125 16.62 -9.78 8.06
N ALA A 126 16.10 -10.93 8.51
CA ALA A 126 15.87 -12.12 7.71
C ALA A 126 14.36 -12.36 7.54
N PRO A 127 13.73 -11.83 6.46
CA PRO A 127 12.32 -12.04 6.19
C PRO A 127 12.05 -13.41 5.57
N SER A 128 10.79 -13.85 5.56
CA SER A 128 10.34 -15.07 4.88
C SER A 128 10.34 -14.94 3.35
N HIS A 129 10.32 -13.71 2.82
CA HIS A 129 10.27 -13.40 1.39
C HIS A 129 11.36 -12.42 1.00
N GLY A 130 12.13 -12.78 -0.05
CA GLY A 130 13.22 -11.96 -0.58
C GLY A 130 14.55 -12.15 0.17
N PRO A 131 15.57 -11.35 -0.16
CA PRO A 131 16.90 -11.46 0.43
C PRO A 131 16.98 -10.88 1.84
N ILE A 132 18.02 -11.26 2.59
CA ILE A 132 18.35 -10.74 3.91
C ILE A 132 18.85 -9.29 3.77
N TYR A 133 18.43 -8.42 4.68
CA TYR A 133 18.94 -7.06 4.79
C TYR A 133 20.11 -7.00 5.78
N ASP A 134 21.29 -6.67 5.27
CA ASP A 134 22.52 -6.42 6.03
C ASP A 134 22.72 -4.92 6.34
N GLU A 135 21.79 -4.09 5.87
CA GLU A 135 21.61 -2.70 6.25
C GLU A 135 20.14 -2.50 6.71
N PRO A 136 19.78 -2.98 7.93
CA PRO A 136 18.39 -3.02 8.39
C PRO A 136 17.71 -1.64 8.45
N GLU A 137 18.45 -0.59 8.76
CA GLU A 137 17.93 0.77 8.81
C GLU A 137 17.34 1.23 7.46
N TRP A 138 17.89 0.73 6.35
CA TRP A 138 17.43 1.11 5.02
C TRP A 138 15.97 0.71 4.79
N ILE A 139 15.59 -0.54 5.08
CA ILE A 139 14.21 -1.00 4.92
C ILE A 139 13.30 -0.48 6.05
N MET A 140 13.80 -0.37 7.28
CA MET A 140 13.05 0.20 8.40
C MET A 140 12.68 1.65 8.12
N ASN A 141 13.60 2.47 7.59
CA ASN A 141 13.33 3.85 7.21
C ASN A 141 12.32 3.95 6.05
N ALA A 142 12.37 3.02 5.08
CA ALA A 142 11.36 2.94 4.04
C ALA A 142 9.96 2.69 4.62
N TYR A 143 9.81 1.71 5.52
CA TYR A 143 8.56 1.43 6.21
C TYR A 143 8.09 2.60 7.09
N LYS A 144 8.99 3.30 7.79
CA LYS A 144 8.65 4.54 8.53
C LYS A 144 8.04 5.60 7.62
N GLN A 145 8.61 5.82 6.43
CA GLN A 145 8.08 6.74 5.42
C GLN A 145 6.72 6.29 4.87
N TRP A 146 6.57 4.99 4.52
CA TRP A 146 5.31 4.47 3.99
C TRP A 146 4.18 4.52 5.01
N THR A 147 4.51 4.33 6.29
CA THR A 147 3.54 4.36 7.38
C THR A 147 3.29 5.74 7.96
N ASP A 148 4.07 6.76 7.59
CA ASP A 148 3.84 8.12 8.02
C ASP A 148 2.45 8.64 7.58
N ASP A 149 1.88 9.55 8.39
CA ASP A 149 0.54 10.09 8.16
C ASP A 149 0.51 11.23 7.14
N VAL A 150 1.67 11.79 6.79
CA VAL A 150 1.79 12.87 5.80
C VAL A 150 1.99 12.26 4.41
N PRO A 151 1.08 12.50 3.45
CA PRO A 151 1.28 12.09 2.08
C PRO A 151 2.26 13.02 1.36
N LYS A 152 2.76 12.56 0.20
CA LYS A 152 3.57 13.39 -0.69
C LYS A 152 2.70 14.28 -1.58
N ASN A 153 3.32 15.28 -2.20
CA ASN A 153 2.67 16.15 -3.20
C ASN A 153 2.44 15.40 -4.52
N GLU A 154 1.62 14.35 -4.43
CA GLU A 154 1.41 13.43 -5.55
C GLU A 154 -0.08 13.16 -5.77
N VAL A 155 -0.45 13.09 -7.06
CA VAL A 155 -1.80 12.74 -7.54
C VAL A 155 -1.72 11.46 -8.33
N VAL A 156 -2.59 10.51 -8.02
CA VAL A 156 -2.77 9.28 -8.79
C VAL A 156 -4.04 9.40 -9.61
N ILE A 157 -3.97 9.11 -10.91
CA ILE A 157 -5.10 9.22 -11.84
C ILE A 157 -5.35 7.85 -12.49
N PRO A 158 -6.07 6.91 -11.83
CA PRO A 158 -6.54 5.71 -12.52
C PRO A 158 -7.67 6.11 -13.48
N TYR A 159 -7.52 5.73 -14.76
CA TYR A 159 -8.52 6.09 -15.76
C TYR A 159 -8.70 5.01 -16.81
N ILE A 160 -9.81 5.09 -17.51
CA ILE A 160 -10.04 4.39 -18.77
C ILE A 160 -10.69 5.35 -19.78
N SER A 161 -10.43 5.16 -21.05
CA SER A 161 -11.05 5.93 -22.10
C SER A 161 -11.51 5.00 -23.22
N MET A 162 -12.76 5.15 -23.67
CA MET A 162 -13.33 4.33 -24.77
C MET A 162 -13.21 5.02 -26.12
N HIS A 163 -13.42 6.35 -26.16
CA HIS A 163 -13.47 7.14 -27.39
C HIS A 163 -12.57 8.39 -27.33
N GLY A 164 -11.56 8.41 -26.45
CA GLY A 164 -10.56 9.46 -26.34
C GLY A 164 -10.99 10.70 -25.53
N SER A 165 -12.26 10.88 -25.16
CA SER A 165 -12.68 12.07 -24.40
C SER A 165 -12.08 12.12 -23.00
N THR A 166 -12.20 11.05 -22.21
CA THR A 166 -11.59 10.94 -20.88
C THR A 166 -10.07 11.03 -20.95
N GLN A 167 -9.44 10.40 -21.93
CA GLN A 167 -7.98 10.48 -22.13
C GLN A 167 -7.52 11.93 -22.32
N ARG A 168 -8.17 12.70 -23.19
CA ARG A 168 -7.84 14.13 -23.39
C ARG A 168 -7.97 14.95 -22.11
N MET A 169 -8.98 14.66 -21.30
CA MET A 169 -9.16 15.31 -19.99
C MET A 169 -8.00 14.98 -19.06
N VAL A 170 -7.60 13.69 -18.98
CA VAL A 170 -6.49 13.24 -18.16
C VAL A 170 -5.17 13.87 -18.60
N GLU A 171 -4.86 13.83 -19.90
CA GLU A 171 -3.64 14.43 -20.45
C GLU A 171 -3.55 15.94 -20.14
N TYR A 172 -4.66 16.65 -20.29
CA TYR A 172 -4.72 18.07 -19.94
C TYR A 172 -4.52 18.31 -18.44
N LEU A 173 -5.20 17.54 -17.59
CA LEU A 173 -5.10 17.66 -16.13
C LEU A 173 -3.67 17.34 -15.65
N VAL A 174 -2.99 16.33 -16.23
CA VAL A 174 -1.59 16.03 -15.97
C VAL A 174 -0.70 17.23 -16.24
N GLY A 175 -0.84 17.88 -17.40
CA GLY A 175 -0.09 19.10 -17.74
C GLY A 175 -0.41 20.26 -16.77
N SER A 176 -1.66 20.45 -16.45
CA SER A 176 -2.11 21.52 -15.56
C SER A 176 -1.59 21.35 -14.12
N LEU A 177 -1.58 20.12 -13.60
CA LEU A 177 -1.02 19.80 -12.28
C LEU A 177 0.51 19.92 -12.28
N ALA A 178 1.19 19.41 -13.31
CA ALA A 178 2.66 19.51 -13.45
C ALA A 178 3.12 20.99 -13.48
N ALA A 179 2.39 21.87 -14.17
CA ALA A 179 2.65 23.31 -14.17
C ALA A 179 2.52 23.97 -12.77
N ARG A 180 1.89 23.28 -11.83
CA ARG A 180 1.73 23.68 -10.42
C ARG A 180 2.65 22.92 -9.45
N ASN A 181 3.69 22.27 -9.99
CA ASN A 181 4.67 21.46 -9.24
C ASN A 181 4.03 20.30 -8.45
N VAL A 182 2.93 19.75 -8.92
CA VAL A 182 2.31 18.53 -8.39
C VAL A 182 2.76 17.34 -9.21
N ARG A 183 3.34 16.32 -8.58
CA ARG A 183 3.71 15.08 -9.28
C ARG A 183 2.45 14.27 -9.61
N VAL A 184 2.36 13.77 -10.82
CA VAL A 184 1.17 13.05 -11.31
C VAL A 184 1.54 11.68 -11.83
N HIS A 185 0.75 10.68 -11.44
CA HIS A 185 0.87 9.29 -11.86
C HIS A 185 -0.42 8.85 -12.57
N PRO A 186 -0.52 9.02 -13.90
CA PRO A 186 -1.65 8.51 -14.67
C PRO A 186 -1.51 6.99 -14.90
N PHE A 187 -2.63 6.26 -14.76
CA PHE A 187 -2.70 4.82 -14.99
C PHE A 187 -3.85 4.49 -15.93
N ASP A 188 -3.54 4.15 -17.16
CA ASP A 188 -4.52 3.60 -18.09
C ASP A 188 -4.88 2.17 -17.67
N LEU A 189 -6.07 2.00 -17.14
CA LEU A 189 -6.56 0.72 -16.59
C LEU A 189 -6.85 -0.34 -17.67
N ALA A 190 -6.72 -0.02 -18.95
CA ALA A 190 -6.79 -1.00 -20.02
C ALA A 190 -5.51 -1.86 -20.11
N VAL A 191 -4.35 -1.29 -19.70
CA VAL A 191 -3.03 -1.92 -19.88
C VAL A 191 -2.16 -1.92 -18.63
N THR A 192 -2.58 -1.22 -17.57
CA THR A 192 -1.77 -1.08 -16.35
C THR A 192 -1.87 -2.32 -15.45
N ASP A 193 -0.72 -2.79 -14.98
CA ASP A 193 -0.64 -3.69 -13.83
C ASP A 193 -1.18 -2.98 -12.57
N ILE A 194 -2.22 -3.56 -11.98
CA ILE A 194 -2.93 -2.96 -10.83
C ILE A 194 -2.03 -2.80 -9.59
N GLY A 195 -0.98 -3.61 -9.44
CA GLY A 195 0.00 -3.48 -8.36
C GLY A 195 0.82 -2.20 -8.47
N LYS A 196 1.07 -1.69 -9.69
CA LYS A 196 1.71 -0.38 -9.87
C LYS A 196 0.82 0.76 -9.36
N LEU A 197 -0.49 0.67 -9.59
CA LEU A 197 -1.46 1.61 -9.01
C LEU A 197 -1.42 1.54 -7.47
N ALA A 198 -1.46 0.34 -6.88
CA ALA A 198 -1.37 0.15 -5.44
C ALA A 198 -0.08 0.78 -4.87
N THR A 199 1.07 0.56 -5.52
CA THR A 199 2.37 1.11 -5.12
C THR A 199 2.38 2.66 -5.14
N ALA A 200 1.76 3.29 -6.14
CA ALA A 200 1.66 4.75 -6.22
C ALA A 200 0.73 5.32 -5.12
N LEU A 201 -0.32 4.59 -4.73
CA LEU A 201 -1.24 4.99 -3.66
C LEU A 201 -0.57 5.08 -2.28
N VAL A 202 0.57 4.42 -2.05
CA VAL A 202 1.31 4.48 -0.77
C VAL A 202 1.64 5.92 -0.38
N ASP A 203 2.03 6.74 -1.34
CA ASP A 203 2.54 8.09 -1.10
C ASP A 203 1.56 9.21 -1.47
N ALA A 204 0.57 8.93 -2.31
CA ALA A 204 -0.30 9.94 -2.90
C ALA A 204 -1.19 10.68 -1.88
N ALA A 205 -1.37 11.98 -2.10
CA ALA A 205 -2.32 12.80 -1.35
C ALA A 205 -3.71 12.83 -1.98
N THR A 206 -3.78 12.70 -3.30
CA THR A 206 -5.05 12.81 -4.06
C THR A 206 -5.20 11.67 -5.04
N ILE A 207 -6.42 11.14 -5.14
CA ILE A 207 -6.85 10.28 -6.25
C ILE A 207 -7.86 11.03 -7.13
N VAL A 208 -7.61 11.09 -8.43
CA VAL A 208 -8.56 11.60 -9.42
C VAL A 208 -8.98 10.45 -10.33
N ILE A 209 -10.23 10.07 -10.27
CA ILE A 209 -10.76 8.89 -10.96
C ILE A 209 -11.29 9.33 -12.32
N GLY A 210 -10.68 8.83 -13.40
CA GLY A 210 -11.05 9.14 -14.79
C GLY A 210 -11.93 8.05 -15.41
N THR A 211 -13.20 8.38 -15.82
CA THR A 211 -14.12 7.37 -16.34
C THR A 211 -15.02 7.89 -17.46
N PRO A 212 -15.23 7.11 -18.54
CA PRO A 212 -16.41 7.27 -19.37
C PRO A 212 -17.63 6.74 -18.61
N THR A 213 -18.82 7.17 -19.01
CA THR A 213 -20.06 6.63 -18.47
C THR A 213 -20.51 5.41 -19.25
N VAL A 214 -20.67 4.29 -18.55
CA VAL A 214 -21.18 3.01 -19.08
C VAL A 214 -22.40 2.60 -18.27
N HIS A 215 -23.54 2.38 -18.93
CA HIS A 215 -24.82 2.04 -18.25
C HIS A 215 -25.12 3.01 -17.08
N ALA A 216 -25.01 4.31 -17.34
CA ALA A 216 -25.19 5.41 -16.38
C ALA A 216 -24.19 5.40 -15.20
N GLY A 217 -23.22 4.51 -15.13
CA GLY A 217 -22.22 4.41 -14.06
C GLY A 217 -20.78 4.51 -14.57
N PRO A 218 -19.79 4.32 -13.70
CA PRO A 218 -18.38 4.25 -14.09
C PRO A 218 -18.11 2.96 -14.87
N HIS A 219 -17.05 2.97 -15.68
CA HIS A 219 -16.56 1.77 -16.38
C HIS A 219 -16.14 0.67 -15.36
N PRO A 220 -16.38 -0.63 -15.65
CA PRO A 220 -16.05 -1.72 -14.72
C PRO A 220 -14.61 -1.74 -14.19
N ASN A 221 -13.60 -1.45 -15.03
CA ASN A 221 -12.21 -1.39 -14.57
C ASN A 221 -11.97 -0.25 -13.56
N VAL A 222 -12.67 0.87 -13.75
CA VAL A 222 -12.62 2.00 -12.80
C VAL A 222 -13.29 1.63 -11.49
N PHE A 223 -14.42 0.91 -11.56
CA PHE A 223 -15.10 0.37 -10.38
C PHE A 223 -14.15 -0.53 -9.57
N TYR A 224 -13.46 -1.47 -10.24
CA TYR A 224 -12.48 -2.34 -9.61
C TYR A 224 -11.31 -1.57 -8.98
N ALA A 225 -10.70 -0.63 -9.71
CA ALA A 225 -9.58 0.18 -9.19
C ALA A 225 -9.99 1.05 -7.98
N THR A 226 -11.22 1.61 -8.01
CA THR A 226 -11.78 2.39 -6.89
C THR A 226 -12.01 1.51 -5.67
N HIS A 227 -12.58 0.32 -5.86
CA HIS A 227 -12.79 -0.65 -4.78
C HIS A 227 -11.45 -1.08 -4.16
N LEU A 228 -10.45 -1.35 -4.99
CA LEU A 228 -9.10 -1.68 -4.51
C LEU A 228 -8.51 -0.55 -3.66
N ALA A 229 -8.56 0.69 -4.13
CA ALA A 229 -8.09 1.84 -3.36
C ALA A 229 -8.79 1.93 -2.00
N ASN A 230 -10.11 1.70 -1.97
CA ASN A 230 -10.89 1.66 -0.72
C ASN A 230 -10.45 0.54 0.23
N ALA A 231 -10.14 -0.66 -0.30
CA ALA A 231 -9.68 -1.81 0.49
C ALA A 231 -8.28 -1.58 1.07
N LEU A 232 -7.38 -0.99 0.30
CA LEU A 232 -6.00 -0.72 0.69
C LEU A 232 -5.85 0.41 1.70
N ARG A 233 -6.85 1.29 1.85
CA ARG A 233 -6.86 2.39 2.84
C ARG A 233 -5.58 3.25 2.84
N PRO A 234 -5.13 3.74 1.66
CA PRO A 234 -3.98 4.62 1.57
C PRO A 234 -4.17 5.90 2.39
N LYS A 235 -3.10 6.67 2.56
CA LYS A 235 -3.12 7.95 3.30
C LYS A 235 -3.65 9.15 2.48
N LEU A 236 -4.51 8.88 1.49
CA LEU A 236 -5.18 9.90 0.69
C LEU A 236 -5.94 10.90 1.58
N ARG A 237 -5.93 12.16 1.17
CA ARG A 237 -6.68 13.26 1.79
C ARG A 237 -7.78 13.81 0.91
N PHE A 238 -7.62 13.68 -0.41
CA PHE A 238 -8.57 14.25 -1.37
C PHE A 238 -8.91 13.25 -2.47
N ALA A 239 -10.12 13.37 -3.00
CA ALA A 239 -10.54 12.61 -4.17
C ALA A 239 -11.37 13.49 -5.12
N SER A 240 -11.33 13.21 -6.41
CA SER A 240 -12.21 13.80 -7.41
C SER A 240 -12.53 12.81 -8.52
N VAL A 241 -13.50 13.14 -9.34
CA VAL A 241 -13.90 12.35 -10.51
C VAL A 241 -13.88 13.24 -11.74
N ILE A 242 -13.24 12.77 -12.81
CA ILE A 242 -13.33 13.39 -14.13
C ILE A 242 -13.84 12.37 -15.14
N GLY A 243 -14.57 12.83 -16.14
CA GLY A 243 -15.03 11.88 -17.16
C GLY A 243 -16.05 12.46 -18.12
N SER A 244 -16.54 11.57 -18.99
CA SER A 244 -17.46 11.96 -20.04
C SER A 244 -18.72 11.08 -20.08
N TYR A 245 -19.80 11.66 -20.57
CA TYR A 245 -21.08 10.97 -20.79
C TYR A 245 -21.75 11.40 -22.09
N GLY A 246 -22.66 10.58 -22.60
CA GLY A 246 -23.47 10.92 -23.80
C GLY A 246 -24.75 11.68 -23.46
N TRP A 247 -25.57 11.14 -22.56
CA TRP A 247 -26.93 11.64 -22.26
C TRP A 247 -27.25 11.74 -20.76
N GLY A 248 -26.50 11.10 -19.87
CA GLY A 248 -26.67 11.16 -18.41
C GLY A 248 -25.65 10.29 -17.71
N THR A 249 -25.39 10.58 -16.42
CA THR A 249 -24.43 9.85 -15.62
C THR A 249 -24.78 9.88 -14.13
N GLN A 250 -24.45 8.82 -13.43
CA GLN A 250 -24.40 8.67 -11.97
C GLN A 250 -23.00 8.21 -11.53
N ALA A 251 -22.00 8.43 -12.38
CA ALA A 251 -20.65 7.91 -12.12
C ALA A 251 -20.03 8.48 -10.84
N VAL A 252 -20.27 9.76 -10.56
CA VAL A 252 -19.75 10.45 -9.37
C VAL A 252 -20.32 9.84 -8.09
N GLU A 253 -21.64 9.71 -8.00
CA GLU A 253 -22.34 9.16 -6.85
C GLU A 253 -21.97 7.71 -6.59
N ARG A 254 -21.87 6.91 -7.67
CA ARG A 254 -21.47 5.51 -7.57
C ARG A 254 -20.02 5.36 -7.12
N ILE A 255 -19.10 6.19 -7.62
CA ILE A 255 -17.69 6.20 -7.17
C ILE A 255 -17.61 6.63 -5.70
N ALA A 256 -18.32 7.68 -5.30
CA ALA A 256 -18.36 8.12 -3.90
C ALA A 256 -18.85 7.01 -2.96
N SER A 257 -19.84 6.22 -3.38
CA SER A 257 -20.36 5.10 -2.59
C SER A 257 -19.37 3.92 -2.44
N LEU A 258 -18.36 3.82 -3.31
CA LEU A 258 -17.35 2.76 -3.28
C LEU A 258 -16.18 3.01 -2.33
N ILE A 259 -16.04 4.23 -1.81
CA ILE A 259 -14.89 4.65 -1.01
C ILE A 259 -15.21 4.97 0.46
N PRO A 260 -16.11 4.22 1.15
CA PRO A 260 -16.51 4.55 2.52
C PRO A 260 -15.36 4.45 3.54
N ASN A 261 -14.31 3.69 3.24
CA ASN A 261 -13.14 3.55 4.11
C ASN A 261 -12.09 4.66 3.90
N LEU A 262 -12.17 5.40 2.80
CA LEU A 262 -11.28 6.53 2.54
C LEU A 262 -11.81 7.77 3.24
N LYS A 263 -11.04 8.34 4.14
CA LYS A 263 -11.37 9.59 4.83
C LYS A 263 -10.89 10.77 4.01
N VAL A 264 -11.50 10.98 2.84
CA VAL A 264 -11.10 11.99 1.87
C VAL A 264 -12.12 13.11 1.77
N GLU A 265 -11.65 14.33 1.54
CA GLU A 265 -12.48 15.43 1.06
C GLU A 265 -12.72 15.25 -0.45
N LEU A 266 -13.98 15.27 -0.86
CA LEU A 266 -14.33 15.21 -2.27
C LEU A 266 -14.23 16.61 -2.89
N LEU A 267 -13.34 16.77 -3.86
CA LEU A 267 -13.20 17.97 -4.67
C LEU A 267 -14.21 17.96 -5.83
N ASN A 268 -14.55 19.15 -6.33
CA ASN A 268 -15.55 19.29 -7.40
C ASN A 268 -15.21 18.40 -8.60
N PRO A 269 -16.13 17.51 -9.02
CA PRO A 269 -15.94 16.66 -10.18
C PRO A 269 -16.06 17.45 -11.48
N VAL A 270 -15.40 16.95 -12.54
CA VAL A 270 -15.53 17.52 -13.90
C VAL A 270 -16.09 16.45 -14.83
N MET A 271 -17.42 16.47 -15.02
CA MET A 271 -18.13 15.55 -15.90
C MET A 271 -18.64 16.31 -17.13
N ILE A 272 -18.21 15.90 -18.32
CA ILE A 272 -18.49 16.60 -19.58
C ILE A 272 -19.39 15.77 -20.50
N LYS A 273 -20.15 16.45 -21.36
CA LYS A 273 -20.93 15.78 -22.39
C LYS A 273 -20.12 15.70 -23.70
N GLY A 274 -19.76 14.48 -24.10
CA GLY A 274 -19.02 14.22 -25.37
C GLY A 274 -17.54 14.59 -25.30
N ILE A 275 -17.07 15.43 -26.21
CA ILE A 275 -15.66 15.84 -26.34
C ILE A 275 -15.39 17.12 -25.53
N PRO A 276 -14.21 17.24 -24.87
CA PRO A 276 -13.88 18.43 -24.08
C PRO A 276 -13.89 19.72 -24.93
N THR A 277 -14.52 20.76 -24.38
CA THR A 277 -14.54 22.12 -24.92
C THR A 277 -13.58 23.04 -24.16
N LYS A 278 -13.43 24.30 -24.60
CA LYS A 278 -12.61 25.30 -23.89
C LYS A 278 -13.05 25.53 -22.44
N ASN A 279 -14.35 25.52 -22.20
CA ASN A 279 -14.90 25.70 -20.84
C ASN A 279 -14.61 24.50 -19.95
N ASP A 280 -14.59 23.29 -20.51
CA ASP A 280 -14.28 22.06 -19.77
C ASP A 280 -12.79 22.02 -19.38
N TYR A 281 -11.89 22.49 -20.25
CA TYR A 281 -10.49 22.65 -19.90
C TYR A 281 -10.29 23.70 -18.79
N GLN A 282 -11.05 24.79 -18.77
CA GLN A 282 -11.03 25.74 -17.66
C GLN A 282 -11.50 25.11 -16.35
N ALA A 283 -12.49 24.22 -16.39
CA ALA A 283 -12.94 23.50 -15.21
C ALA A 283 -11.85 22.53 -14.67
N LEU A 284 -11.08 21.89 -15.57
CA LEU A 284 -9.93 21.08 -15.21
C LEU A 284 -8.79 21.91 -14.60
N ASP A 285 -8.53 23.12 -15.11
CA ASP A 285 -7.57 24.07 -14.50
C ASP A 285 -7.98 24.48 -13.09
N ASN A 286 -9.27 24.73 -12.88
CA ASN A 286 -9.81 25.04 -11.56
C ASN A 286 -9.66 23.87 -10.58
N LEU A 287 -9.87 22.63 -11.05
CA LEU A 287 -9.62 21.42 -10.26
C LEU A 287 -8.13 21.28 -9.92
N ALA A 288 -7.23 21.48 -10.91
CA ALA A 288 -5.78 21.43 -10.68
C ALA A 288 -5.32 22.48 -9.66
N GLN A 289 -5.89 23.71 -9.74
CA GLN A 289 -5.60 24.76 -8.77
C GLN A 289 -6.08 24.38 -7.37
N ALA A 290 -7.30 23.86 -7.26
CA ALA A 290 -7.85 23.42 -5.97
C ALA A 290 -6.99 22.31 -5.34
N ILE A 291 -6.54 21.34 -6.13
CA ILE A 291 -5.64 20.27 -5.66
C ILE A 291 -4.31 20.86 -5.16
N ALA A 292 -3.68 21.73 -5.96
CA ALA A 292 -2.39 22.33 -5.59
C ALA A 292 -2.52 23.16 -4.29
N ASP A 293 -3.57 23.93 -4.12
CA ASP A 293 -3.79 24.74 -2.92
C ASP A 293 -4.07 23.87 -1.68
N LYS A 294 -4.83 22.78 -1.84
CA LYS A 294 -5.04 21.80 -0.78
C LYS A 294 -3.74 21.09 -0.38
N HIS A 295 -2.88 20.77 -1.35
CA HIS A 295 -1.59 20.10 -1.06
C HIS A 295 -0.66 21.02 -0.25
N LYS A 296 -0.65 22.33 -0.48
CA LYS A 296 0.12 23.29 0.33
C LYS A 296 -0.25 23.26 1.82
N THR A 297 -1.44 22.83 2.18
CA THR A 297 -1.90 22.83 3.59
C THR A 297 -1.18 21.81 4.47
N PHE A 298 -0.54 20.80 3.90
CA PHE A 298 0.15 19.74 4.63
C PHE A 298 1.62 19.55 4.23
N LEU A 299 2.07 20.19 3.15
CA LEU A 299 3.49 20.26 2.83
C LEU A 299 4.13 21.24 3.81
N LYS A 300 5.14 20.79 4.52
CA LYS A 300 6.01 21.70 5.29
C LYS A 300 6.94 22.38 4.30
N ASP A 301 7.08 23.68 4.43
CA ASP A 301 8.09 24.46 3.71
C ASP A 301 9.50 23.93 4.02
#